data_e05f6d0adf26e320ddfe2c2cf83270c6
#
_entry.id   e05f6d0adf26e320ddfe2c2cf83270c6
#
_cell.length_a   1.000
_cell.length_b   1.000
_cell.length_c   1.000
_cell.angle_alpha   90.00
_cell.angle_beta   90.00
_cell.angle_gamma   90.00
#
_symmetry.space_group_name_H-M   'P 1'
#
loop_
_entity.id
_entity.type
_entity.pdbx_description
1 polymer ?
#
loop_
_entity_poly.entity_id
_entity_poly.type
_entity_poly.pdbx_seq_one_letter_code
_entity_poly.pdbx_strand_id
1 'polypeptide(L)'
;VDFVQPAYMKSKFGLDIYYEHYPNKGKKTLILIHGLFSSTFSYRKLIPLLKQDFNLIAIDLPPFGQSEKSNTFIYSYRNMGKIIIELAGYLQIQHAILVGHSMGGQIALYAASERPDLFEKAVLLCSSGYLNKSKRSLVYSTYIPYFYLYLKRKLLKQGIMKNLTAVVHDHSIIDQEMVDGYLKPFSDDQIFRGIFRLIRHREGDLTSDVLKKMETPVLLIWGEEDRIVPIQIGERLHKDLPNSTLHALKKPGTSFLRKIRSLCLIKSDISACLSVCRSCCLV
;
A
#
# COMPACT_ATOMS: atom_id res chain seq x y z
N VAL A 1 -5.87 -26.49 6.63
CA VAL A 1 -6.55 -25.57 5.70
C VAL A 1 -6.62 -24.22 6.40
N ASP A 2 -5.80 -23.30 5.96
CA ASP A 2 -5.71 -21.95 6.55
C ASP A 2 -6.90 -21.12 6.09
N PHE A 3 -7.84 -20.88 6.98
CA PHE A 3 -9.01 -20.07 6.67
C PHE A 3 -8.62 -18.59 6.68
N VAL A 4 -8.59 -17.99 5.48
CA VAL A 4 -8.76 -16.55 5.33
C VAL A 4 -10.13 -16.19 5.90
N GLN A 5 -10.19 -15.22 6.79
CA GLN A 5 -11.45 -14.65 7.25
C GLN A 5 -11.66 -13.31 6.53
N PRO A 6 -12.29 -13.30 5.33
CA PRO A 6 -12.72 -12.06 4.72
C PRO A 6 -13.83 -11.46 5.58
N ALA A 7 -13.68 -10.20 5.91
CA ALA A 7 -14.61 -9.52 6.78
C ALA A 7 -14.77 -8.04 6.41
N TYR A 8 -15.81 -7.43 6.96
CA TYR A 8 -16.06 -6.01 6.83
C TYR A 8 -16.12 -5.35 8.19
N MET A 9 -15.51 -4.17 8.28
CA MET A 9 -15.64 -3.28 9.43
C MET A 9 -16.43 -2.06 9.00
N LYS A 10 -17.46 -1.67 9.78
CA LYS A 10 -18.12 -0.37 9.60
C LYS A 10 -17.26 0.71 10.21
N SER A 11 -16.67 1.59 9.41
CA SER A 11 -15.87 2.69 9.90
C SER A 11 -16.72 3.81 10.49
N LYS A 12 -16.13 4.68 11.31
CA LYS A 12 -16.77 5.91 11.81
C LYS A 12 -17.19 6.89 10.72
N PHE A 13 -16.62 6.73 9.52
CA PHE A 13 -17.06 7.47 8.33
C PHE A 13 -18.29 6.86 7.65
N GLY A 14 -18.86 5.80 8.20
CA GLY A 14 -20.02 5.09 7.66
C GLY A 14 -19.69 4.15 6.50
N LEU A 15 -18.41 3.87 6.21
CA LEU A 15 -17.97 3.00 5.13
C LEU A 15 -17.86 1.55 5.56
N ASP A 16 -18.21 0.63 4.68
CA ASP A 16 -17.86 -0.78 4.82
C ASP A 16 -16.45 -1.01 4.28
N ILE A 17 -15.52 -1.30 5.18
CA ILE A 17 -14.12 -1.51 4.90
C ILE A 17 -13.82 -3.00 4.88
N TYR A 18 -13.41 -3.51 3.72
CA TYR A 18 -13.01 -4.90 3.55
C TYR A 18 -11.59 -5.14 4.08
N TYR A 19 -11.42 -6.25 4.77
CA TYR A 19 -10.11 -6.74 5.19
C TYR A 19 -10.06 -8.26 5.20
N GLU A 20 -8.86 -8.79 5.10
CA GLU A 20 -8.57 -10.21 5.26
C GLU A 20 -7.75 -10.39 6.53
N HIS A 21 -8.18 -11.31 7.38
CA HIS A 21 -7.48 -11.64 8.61
C HIS A 21 -6.92 -13.06 8.54
N TYR A 22 -5.65 -13.19 8.81
CA TYR A 22 -4.90 -14.44 8.90
C TYR A 22 -4.40 -14.57 10.35
N PRO A 23 -5.26 -15.09 11.25
CA PRO A 23 -4.99 -15.05 12.68
C PRO A 23 -3.82 -15.98 13.04
N ASN A 24 -2.87 -15.46 13.81
CA ASN A 24 -1.81 -16.24 14.42
C ASN A 24 -1.61 -15.76 15.87
N LYS A 25 -2.28 -16.47 16.80
CA LYS A 25 -2.37 -16.07 18.21
C LYS A 25 -0.98 -15.98 18.86
N GLY A 26 -0.74 -14.90 19.59
CA GLY A 26 0.52 -14.67 20.31
C GLY A 26 1.67 -14.18 19.43
N LYS A 27 1.45 -13.95 18.14
CA LYS A 27 2.43 -13.37 17.22
C LYS A 27 2.21 -11.87 17.04
N LYS A 28 3.28 -11.17 16.62
CA LYS A 28 3.19 -9.74 16.26
C LYS A 28 2.22 -9.55 15.09
N THR A 29 1.46 -8.46 15.14
CA THR A 29 0.49 -8.12 14.11
C THR A 29 1.11 -7.25 13.04
N LEU A 30 0.95 -7.63 11.77
CA LEU A 30 1.24 -6.81 10.61
C LEU A 30 -0.05 -6.36 9.94
N ILE A 31 -0.16 -5.05 9.65
CA ILE A 31 -1.25 -4.48 8.84
C ILE A 31 -0.68 -4.13 7.47
N LEU A 32 -1.15 -4.81 6.43
CA LEU A 32 -0.68 -4.70 5.04
C LEU A 32 -1.56 -3.70 4.28
N ILE A 33 -0.95 -2.62 3.77
CA ILE A 33 -1.62 -1.46 3.18
C ILE A 33 -1.16 -1.29 1.74
N HIS A 34 -2.03 -1.59 0.78
CA HIS A 34 -1.71 -1.59 -0.64
C HIS A 34 -1.55 -0.18 -1.25
N GLY A 35 -1.02 -0.13 -2.47
CA GLY A 35 -0.84 1.09 -3.26
C GLY A 35 -2.05 1.51 -4.07
N LEU A 36 -1.86 2.55 -4.87
CA LEU A 36 -2.86 3.05 -5.81
C LEU A 36 -3.24 1.96 -6.83
N PHE A 37 -4.50 1.89 -7.24
CA PHE A 37 -5.03 0.90 -8.18
C PHE A 37 -4.82 -0.56 -7.79
N SER A 38 -4.71 -0.86 -6.51
CA SER A 38 -4.46 -2.18 -6.00
C SER A 38 -5.49 -2.60 -4.95
N SER A 39 -5.25 -3.72 -4.29
CA SER A 39 -6.08 -4.30 -3.23
C SER A 39 -5.25 -5.24 -2.37
N THR A 40 -5.87 -5.97 -1.45
CA THR A 40 -5.26 -7.08 -0.70
C THR A 40 -4.59 -8.11 -1.62
N PHE A 41 -5.06 -8.24 -2.86
CA PHE A 41 -4.47 -9.11 -3.89
C PHE A 41 -2.97 -8.89 -4.10
N SER A 42 -2.45 -7.68 -3.89
CA SER A 42 -1.01 -7.39 -4.01
C SER A 42 -0.16 -8.24 -3.07
N TYR A 43 -0.71 -8.65 -1.94
CA TYR A 43 0.00 -9.38 -0.91
C TYR A 43 -0.16 -10.90 -1.00
N ARG A 44 -0.85 -11.43 -2.05
CA ARG A 44 -1.12 -12.86 -2.21
C ARG A 44 0.13 -13.75 -2.19
N LYS A 45 1.27 -13.23 -2.64
CA LYS A 45 2.56 -13.96 -2.61
C LYS A 45 3.33 -13.75 -1.31
N LEU A 46 3.07 -12.66 -0.59
CA LEU A 46 3.73 -12.33 0.67
C LEU A 46 3.05 -13.02 1.87
N ILE A 47 1.74 -13.05 1.90
CA ILE A 47 0.94 -13.62 2.97
C ILE A 47 1.35 -15.07 3.29
N PRO A 48 1.48 -15.99 2.30
CA PRO A 48 1.91 -17.36 2.58
C PRO A 48 3.27 -17.48 3.26
N LEU A 49 4.17 -16.52 3.03
CA LEU A 49 5.51 -16.50 3.60
C LEU A 49 5.54 -16.01 5.04
N LEU A 50 4.58 -15.16 5.41
CA LEU A 50 4.55 -14.47 6.71
C LEU A 50 3.53 -15.04 7.71
N LYS A 51 2.46 -15.69 7.25
CA LYS A 51 1.34 -16.13 8.08
C LYS A 51 1.71 -17.12 9.19
N GLN A 52 2.83 -17.85 9.06
CA GLN A 52 3.32 -18.75 10.11
C GLN A 52 4.03 -18.00 11.24
N ASP A 53 4.57 -16.83 10.96
CA ASP A 53 5.38 -16.06 11.90
C ASP A 53 4.67 -14.84 12.46
N PHE A 54 3.59 -14.37 11.79
CA PHE A 54 2.87 -13.15 12.13
C PHE A 54 1.35 -13.34 12.09
N ASN A 55 0.64 -12.56 12.89
CA ASN A 55 -0.78 -12.30 12.74
C ASN A 55 -0.93 -11.26 11.63
N LEU A 56 -1.60 -11.58 10.51
CA LEU A 56 -1.64 -10.71 9.35
C LEU A 56 -3.03 -10.15 9.11
N ILE A 57 -3.11 -8.87 8.79
CA ILE A 57 -4.32 -8.19 8.38
C ILE A 57 -4.00 -7.45 7.09
N ALA A 58 -4.69 -7.77 6.01
CA ALA A 58 -4.61 -7.04 4.76
C ALA A 58 -5.90 -6.25 4.56
N ILE A 59 -5.82 -4.97 4.23
CA ILE A 59 -6.98 -4.08 4.08
C ILE A 59 -7.11 -3.61 2.64
N ASP A 60 -8.34 -3.51 2.15
CA ASP A 60 -8.65 -2.77 0.93
C ASP A 60 -8.94 -1.31 1.30
N LEU A 61 -8.07 -0.41 0.88
CA LEU A 61 -8.28 1.03 1.05
C LEU A 61 -9.42 1.53 0.14
N PRO A 62 -10.41 2.30 0.64
CA PRO A 62 -11.38 2.91 -0.25
C PRO A 62 -10.72 3.92 -1.21
N PRO A 63 -11.07 3.99 -2.50
CA PRO A 63 -12.19 3.31 -3.16
C PRO A 63 -11.80 1.97 -3.82
N PHE A 64 -10.73 1.31 -3.40
CA PHE A 64 -10.17 0.13 -4.07
C PHE A 64 -10.74 -1.17 -3.51
N GLY A 65 -10.47 -2.25 -4.25
CA GLY A 65 -10.83 -3.61 -3.88
C GLY A 65 -12.32 -3.78 -3.59
N GLN A 66 -12.63 -4.48 -2.51
CA GLN A 66 -13.97 -4.76 -2.05
C GLN A 66 -14.52 -3.74 -1.03
N SER A 67 -13.70 -2.77 -0.60
CA SER A 67 -14.16 -1.67 0.25
C SER A 67 -15.15 -0.76 -0.46
N GLU A 68 -16.03 -0.14 0.30
CA GLU A 68 -17.09 0.74 -0.21
C GLU A 68 -16.53 1.92 -1.01
N LYS A 69 -17.18 2.23 -2.11
CA LYS A 69 -16.85 3.33 -3.02
C LYS A 69 -17.83 4.49 -2.81
N SER A 70 -17.65 5.19 -1.69
CA SER A 70 -18.56 6.25 -1.25
C SER A 70 -18.46 7.52 -2.09
N ASN A 71 -19.60 8.15 -2.33
CA ASN A 71 -19.69 9.48 -2.95
C ASN A 71 -19.60 10.63 -1.95
N THR A 72 -19.59 10.35 -0.65
CA THR A 72 -19.54 11.37 0.43
C THR A 72 -18.21 11.40 1.16
N PHE A 73 -17.47 10.29 1.20
CA PHE A 73 -16.19 10.20 1.89
C PHE A 73 -15.14 11.16 1.31
N ILE A 74 -14.37 11.80 2.19
CA ILE A 74 -13.22 12.62 1.83
C ILE A 74 -12.00 11.73 1.74
N TYR A 75 -11.62 11.36 0.52
CA TYR A 75 -10.47 10.48 0.23
C TYR A 75 -9.14 11.21 0.43
N SER A 76 -8.84 11.62 1.66
CA SER A 76 -7.53 12.14 2.04
C SER A 76 -6.66 11.02 2.63
N TYR A 77 -5.36 11.14 2.56
CA TYR A 77 -4.44 10.17 3.17
C TYR A 77 -4.60 10.14 4.69
N ARG A 78 -4.86 11.28 5.30
CA ARG A 78 -5.16 11.38 6.73
C ARG A 78 -6.41 10.56 7.10
N ASN A 79 -7.50 10.69 6.35
CA ASN A 79 -8.73 9.93 6.64
C ASN A 79 -8.54 8.43 6.40
N MET A 80 -7.75 8.04 5.38
CA MET A 80 -7.37 6.64 5.18
C MET A 80 -6.49 6.12 6.32
N GLY A 81 -5.56 6.94 6.84
CA GLY A 81 -4.78 6.63 8.04
C GLY A 81 -5.68 6.41 9.27
N LYS A 82 -6.73 7.23 9.44
CA LYS A 82 -7.72 7.03 10.51
C LYS A 82 -8.48 5.72 10.36
N ILE A 83 -8.80 5.28 9.14
CA ILE A 83 -9.42 3.96 8.89
C ILE A 83 -8.49 2.84 9.38
N ILE A 84 -7.16 2.95 9.15
CA ILE A 84 -6.19 1.97 9.68
C ILE A 84 -6.21 1.94 11.21
N ILE A 85 -6.24 3.11 11.85
CA ILE A 85 -6.32 3.23 13.32
C ILE A 85 -7.64 2.61 13.85
N GLU A 86 -8.75 2.88 13.18
CA GLU A 86 -10.06 2.31 13.52
C GLU A 86 -10.07 0.79 13.39
N LEU A 87 -9.48 0.25 12.31
CA LEU A 87 -9.38 -1.20 12.10
C LEU A 87 -8.56 -1.87 13.21
N ALA A 88 -7.44 -1.27 13.61
CA ALA A 88 -6.65 -1.77 14.74
C ALA A 88 -7.47 -1.77 16.04
N GLY A 89 -8.20 -0.70 16.31
CA GLY A 89 -9.09 -0.62 17.48
C GLY A 89 -10.25 -1.63 17.42
N TYR A 90 -10.88 -1.81 16.26
CA TYR A 90 -11.96 -2.77 16.03
C TYR A 90 -11.52 -4.22 16.31
N LEU A 91 -10.28 -4.55 15.90
CA LEU A 91 -9.66 -5.86 16.10
C LEU A 91 -8.94 -5.97 17.46
N GLN A 92 -9.07 -4.97 18.33
CA GLN A 92 -8.46 -4.93 19.67
C GLN A 92 -6.93 -5.10 19.65
N ILE A 93 -6.28 -4.60 18.60
CA ILE A 93 -4.82 -4.63 18.44
C ILE A 93 -4.23 -3.46 19.22
N GLN A 94 -3.35 -3.76 20.14
CA GLN A 94 -2.67 -2.75 20.96
C GLN A 94 -1.33 -2.32 20.38
N HIS A 95 -0.66 -3.22 19.67
CA HIS A 95 0.62 -2.96 19.01
C HIS A 95 0.64 -3.62 17.64
N ALA A 96 0.93 -2.84 16.61
CA ALA A 96 1.02 -3.34 15.24
C ALA A 96 2.24 -2.76 14.50
N ILE A 97 2.67 -3.48 13.49
CA ILE A 97 3.63 -3.03 12.49
C ILE A 97 2.85 -2.73 11.21
N LEU A 98 3.02 -1.53 10.68
CA LEU A 98 2.42 -1.14 9.41
C LEU A 98 3.34 -1.55 8.27
N VAL A 99 2.79 -2.17 7.23
CA VAL A 99 3.52 -2.51 6.00
C VAL A 99 2.81 -1.83 4.84
N GLY A 100 3.38 -0.75 4.32
CA GLY A 100 2.75 0.06 3.29
C GLY A 100 3.54 0.05 1.99
N HIS A 101 2.84 -0.19 0.87
CA HIS A 101 3.42 -0.13 -0.47
C HIS A 101 2.99 1.15 -1.20
N SER A 102 3.94 1.87 -1.84
CA SER A 102 3.67 3.05 -2.66
C SER A 102 2.79 4.06 -1.91
N MET A 103 1.59 4.40 -2.40
CA MET A 103 0.59 5.23 -1.71
C MET A 103 0.31 4.72 -0.28
N GLY A 104 0.19 3.40 -0.10
CA GLY A 104 -0.06 2.79 1.21
C GLY A 104 1.05 3.06 2.23
N GLY A 105 2.28 3.29 1.75
CA GLY A 105 3.40 3.71 2.62
C GLY A 105 3.17 5.11 3.22
N GLN A 106 2.68 6.06 2.43
CA GLN A 106 2.33 7.38 2.98
C GLN A 106 1.14 7.30 3.95
N ILE A 107 0.13 6.48 3.64
CA ILE A 107 -1.00 6.28 4.54
C ILE A 107 -0.55 5.63 5.86
N ALA A 108 0.40 4.69 5.81
CA ALA A 108 1.05 4.13 6.99
C ALA A 108 1.75 5.20 7.83
N LEU A 109 2.50 6.10 7.19
CA LEU A 109 3.16 7.22 7.89
C LEU A 109 2.14 8.19 8.50
N TYR A 110 1.02 8.49 7.82
CA TYR A 110 -0.07 9.28 8.41
C TYR A 110 -0.66 8.61 9.65
N ALA A 111 -0.93 7.31 9.59
CA ALA A 111 -1.45 6.55 10.73
C ALA A 111 -0.45 6.53 11.91
N ALA A 112 0.83 6.24 11.63
CA ALA A 112 1.89 6.21 12.64
C ALA A 112 2.13 7.59 13.26
N SER A 113 2.03 8.69 12.50
CA SER A 113 2.18 10.05 13.03
C SER A 113 1.01 10.46 13.94
N GLU A 114 -0.20 9.92 13.73
CA GLU A 114 -1.38 10.21 14.58
C GLU A 114 -1.44 9.32 15.82
N ARG A 115 -0.92 8.06 15.75
CA ARG A 115 -0.95 7.10 16.86
C ARG A 115 0.38 6.33 16.97
N PRO A 116 1.46 7.03 17.37
CA PRO A 116 2.77 6.40 17.57
C PRO A 116 2.77 5.36 18.69
N ASP A 117 1.84 5.47 19.63
CA ASP A 117 1.62 4.49 20.70
C ASP A 117 1.07 3.15 20.21
N LEU A 118 0.29 3.16 19.13
CA LEU A 118 -0.34 1.97 18.53
C LEU A 118 0.57 1.27 17.54
N PHE A 119 1.43 2.01 16.86
CA PHE A 119 2.25 1.48 15.78
C PHE A 119 3.74 1.48 16.15
N GLU A 120 4.23 0.31 16.55
CA GLU A 120 5.61 0.15 17.03
C GLU A 120 6.66 0.30 15.91
N LYS A 121 6.27 0.11 14.63
CA LYS A 121 7.15 0.20 13.47
C LYS A 121 6.35 0.41 12.19
N ALA A 122 6.95 1.07 11.20
CA ALA A 122 6.46 1.10 9.83
C ALA A 122 7.51 0.49 8.87
N VAL A 123 7.03 -0.30 7.90
CA VAL A 123 7.82 -0.86 6.81
C VAL A 123 7.29 -0.29 5.51
N LEU A 124 8.12 0.43 4.80
CA LEU A 124 7.75 1.13 3.58
C LEU A 124 8.39 0.45 2.37
N LEU A 125 7.54 -0.05 1.49
CA LEU A 125 7.94 -0.76 0.27
C LEU A 125 7.78 0.19 -0.91
N CYS A 126 8.88 0.70 -1.46
CA CYS A 126 8.86 1.67 -2.57
C CYS A 126 7.77 2.75 -2.35
N SER A 127 7.74 3.34 -1.16
CA SER A 127 6.68 4.28 -0.76
C SER A 127 6.73 5.54 -1.60
N SER A 128 5.56 6.11 -1.93
CA SER A 128 5.53 7.50 -2.38
C SER A 128 6.12 8.42 -1.31
N GLY A 129 6.59 9.57 -1.74
CA GLY A 129 7.16 10.58 -0.87
C GLY A 129 7.24 11.93 -1.55
N TYR A 130 6.91 12.98 -0.79
CA TYR A 130 7.03 14.39 -1.23
C TYR A 130 6.12 14.78 -2.40
N LEU A 131 5.11 13.98 -2.70
CA LEU A 131 4.12 14.35 -3.71
C LEU A 131 3.22 15.46 -3.18
N ASN A 132 3.16 16.55 -3.92
CA ASN A 132 2.25 17.66 -3.63
C ASN A 132 0.79 17.29 -3.91
N LYS A 133 -0.12 18.17 -3.49
CA LYS A 133 -1.53 18.12 -3.91
C LYS A 133 -1.64 18.03 -5.42
N SER A 134 -2.71 17.43 -5.89
CA SER A 134 -2.98 17.35 -7.33
C SER A 134 -3.02 18.74 -7.96
N LYS A 135 -2.46 18.86 -9.17
CA LYS A 135 -2.49 20.13 -9.92
C LYS A 135 -3.94 20.59 -10.12
N ARG A 136 -4.21 21.88 -10.00
CA ARG A 136 -5.56 22.46 -10.16
C ARG A 136 -6.20 22.06 -11.47
N SER A 137 -5.45 22.06 -12.58
CA SER A 137 -5.96 21.62 -13.90
C SER A 137 -6.47 20.18 -13.88
N LEU A 138 -5.77 19.26 -13.23
CA LEU A 138 -6.20 17.88 -13.07
C LEU A 138 -7.44 17.79 -12.17
N VAL A 139 -7.51 18.58 -11.10
CA VAL A 139 -8.70 18.64 -10.25
C VAL A 139 -9.91 19.14 -11.05
N TYR A 140 -9.76 20.21 -11.83
CA TYR A 140 -10.87 20.72 -12.66
C TYR A 140 -11.32 19.72 -13.72
N SER A 141 -10.40 18.98 -14.36
CA SER A 141 -10.75 17.95 -15.34
C SER A 141 -11.65 16.85 -14.76
N THR A 142 -11.53 16.57 -13.45
CA THR A 142 -12.39 15.57 -12.79
C THR A 142 -13.85 15.98 -12.65
N TYR A 143 -14.19 17.24 -12.87
CA TYR A 143 -15.58 17.73 -12.87
C TYR A 143 -16.23 17.68 -14.26
N ILE A 144 -15.45 17.42 -15.31
CA ILE A 144 -15.99 17.30 -16.68
C ILE A 144 -16.84 16.03 -16.76
N PRO A 145 -18.12 16.15 -17.18
CA PRO A 145 -18.99 14.99 -17.37
C PRO A 145 -18.32 13.94 -18.28
N TYR A 146 -18.48 12.68 -17.95
CA TYR A 146 -17.94 11.54 -18.71
C TYR A 146 -16.40 11.48 -18.89
N PHE A 147 -15.63 12.38 -18.29
CA PHE A 147 -14.16 12.34 -18.35
C PHE A 147 -13.60 11.02 -17.82
N TYR A 148 -14.28 10.39 -16.87
CA TYR A 148 -13.91 9.06 -16.38
C TYR A 148 -13.93 7.99 -17.47
N LEU A 149 -14.84 8.07 -18.45
CA LEU A 149 -14.88 7.13 -19.58
C LEU A 149 -13.65 7.30 -20.49
N TYR A 150 -13.24 8.54 -20.71
CA TYR A 150 -11.98 8.82 -21.43
C TYR A 150 -10.79 8.24 -20.69
N LEU A 151 -10.70 8.50 -19.38
CA LEU A 151 -9.61 7.99 -18.54
C LEU A 151 -9.63 6.45 -18.50
N LYS A 152 -10.80 5.83 -18.31
CA LYS A 152 -10.99 4.37 -18.37
C LYS A 152 -10.49 3.80 -19.70
N ARG A 153 -10.93 4.36 -20.83
CA ARG A 153 -10.48 3.91 -22.16
C ARG A 153 -8.98 4.08 -22.34
N LYS A 154 -8.43 5.19 -21.87
CA LYS A 154 -6.98 5.44 -21.94
C LYS A 154 -6.20 4.42 -21.11
N LEU A 155 -6.60 4.18 -19.88
CA LEU A 155 -5.96 3.20 -18.98
C LEU A 155 -6.08 1.78 -19.53
N LEU A 156 -7.25 1.39 -20.06
CA LEU A 156 -7.44 0.06 -20.66
C LEU A 156 -6.70 -0.11 -22.01
N LYS A 157 -6.67 0.93 -22.87
CA LYS A 157 -6.01 0.86 -24.20
C LYS A 157 -4.49 1.02 -24.14
N GLN A 158 -3.98 1.91 -23.30
CA GLN A 158 -2.52 2.13 -23.16
C GLN A 158 -1.86 1.10 -22.22
N GLY A 159 -2.70 0.28 -21.65
CA GLY A 159 -2.34 -0.99 -21.09
C GLY A 159 -1.87 -0.96 -19.68
N ILE A 160 -2.78 -1.37 -18.79
CA ILE A 160 -2.36 -2.11 -17.61
C ILE A 160 -1.30 -3.14 -18.02
N MET A 161 -1.47 -3.85 -19.14
CA MET A 161 -0.43 -4.75 -19.71
C MET A 161 0.86 -4.02 -20.02
N LYS A 162 0.84 -2.85 -20.64
CA LYS A 162 2.06 -2.09 -20.96
C LYS A 162 2.75 -1.55 -19.70
N ASN A 163 1.96 -1.19 -18.69
CA ASN A 163 2.49 -0.83 -17.39
C ASN A 163 2.98 -2.08 -16.63
N LEU A 164 2.25 -3.20 -16.66
CA LEU A 164 2.69 -4.49 -16.13
C LEU A 164 4.02 -4.91 -16.75
N THR A 165 4.16 -4.87 -18.06
CA THR A 165 5.40 -5.23 -18.75
C THR A 165 6.52 -4.20 -18.56
N ALA A 166 6.23 -2.93 -18.41
CA ALA A 166 7.25 -1.89 -18.16
C ALA A 166 7.82 -1.95 -16.73
N VAL A 167 7.09 -2.53 -15.80
CA VAL A 167 7.42 -2.58 -14.39
C VAL A 167 7.95 -3.95 -13.96
N VAL A 168 7.53 -5.02 -14.64
CA VAL A 168 8.01 -6.39 -14.41
C VAL A 168 9.19 -6.67 -15.31
N HIS A 169 10.40 -6.69 -14.76
CA HIS A 169 11.60 -7.06 -15.51
C HIS A 169 11.59 -8.51 -16.02
N ASP A 170 10.91 -9.39 -15.34
CA ASP A 170 10.74 -10.79 -15.72
C ASP A 170 9.30 -11.04 -16.16
N HIS A 171 9.07 -10.94 -17.46
CA HIS A 171 7.76 -11.12 -18.07
C HIS A 171 7.18 -12.53 -17.86
N SER A 172 8.01 -13.51 -17.50
CA SER A 172 7.57 -14.90 -17.24
C SER A 172 6.71 -15.03 -15.98
N ILE A 173 6.75 -14.04 -15.09
CA ILE A 173 5.93 -14.03 -13.87
C ILE A 173 4.55 -13.39 -14.06
N ILE A 174 4.27 -12.82 -15.24
CA ILE A 174 2.96 -12.28 -15.59
C ILE A 174 2.07 -13.47 -16.00
N ASP A 175 1.35 -14.00 -15.03
CA ASP A 175 0.34 -15.03 -15.25
C ASP A 175 -1.05 -14.42 -15.44
N GLN A 176 -2.01 -15.22 -15.93
CA GLN A 176 -3.39 -14.78 -16.15
C GLN A 176 -4.06 -14.35 -14.85
N GLU A 177 -3.76 -15.00 -13.72
CA GLU A 177 -4.26 -14.64 -12.41
C GLU A 177 -3.85 -13.21 -12.00
N MET A 178 -2.58 -12.85 -12.29
CA MET A 178 -2.07 -11.51 -12.06
C MET A 178 -2.81 -10.48 -12.92
N VAL A 179 -2.96 -10.76 -14.21
CA VAL A 179 -3.68 -9.88 -15.14
C VAL A 179 -5.11 -9.67 -14.67
N ASP A 180 -5.83 -10.74 -14.37
CA ASP A 180 -7.23 -10.68 -13.94
C ASP A 180 -7.38 -9.98 -12.59
N GLY A 181 -6.48 -10.25 -11.64
CA GLY A 181 -6.50 -9.62 -10.32
C GLY A 181 -6.28 -8.11 -10.36
N TYR A 182 -5.40 -7.63 -11.25
CA TYR A 182 -5.17 -6.20 -11.43
C TYR A 182 -6.17 -5.53 -12.39
N LEU A 183 -6.80 -6.27 -13.32
CA LEU A 183 -7.84 -5.75 -14.20
C LEU A 183 -9.21 -5.66 -13.54
N LYS A 184 -9.53 -6.60 -12.64
CA LYS A 184 -10.84 -6.70 -11.97
C LYS A 184 -11.31 -5.39 -11.35
N PRO A 185 -10.48 -4.58 -10.65
CA PRO A 185 -10.91 -3.30 -10.11
C PRO A 185 -11.41 -2.32 -11.17
N PHE A 186 -10.89 -2.38 -12.40
CA PHE A 186 -11.25 -1.44 -13.48
C PHE A 186 -12.55 -1.81 -14.22
N SER A 187 -13.13 -2.96 -13.93
CA SER A 187 -14.46 -3.34 -14.46
C SER A 187 -15.60 -2.54 -13.79
N ASP A 188 -15.36 -2.01 -12.58
CA ASP A 188 -16.33 -1.21 -11.83
C ASP A 188 -16.13 0.29 -12.09
N ASP A 189 -17.11 0.93 -12.72
CA ASP A 189 -17.07 2.37 -13.01
C ASP A 189 -17.05 3.23 -11.74
N GLN A 190 -17.52 2.73 -10.61
CA GLN A 190 -17.52 3.46 -9.35
C GLN A 190 -16.10 3.73 -8.84
N ILE A 191 -15.12 2.87 -9.19
CA ILE A 191 -13.72 3.10 -8.83
C ILE A 191 -13.21 4.42 -9.42
N PHE A 192 -13.60 4.77 -10.66
CA PHE A 192 -13.15 6.01 -11.30
C PHE A 192 -13.73 7.25 -10.63
N ARG A 193 -14.98 7.16 -10.13
CA ARG A 193 -15.57 8.23 -9.30
C ARG A 193 -14.80 8.41 -7.99
N GLY A 194 -14.46 7.31 -7.33
CA GLY A 194 -13.63 7.33 -6.13
C GLY A 194 -12.23 7.90 -6.39
N ILE A 195 -11.57 7.50 -7.50
CA ILE A 195 -10.27 8.04 -7.92
C ILE A 195 -10.36 9.55 -8.19
N PHE A 196 -11.40 10.03 -8.84
CA PHE A 196 -11.59 11.46 -9.06
C PHE A 196 -11.72 12.22 -7.76
N ARG A 197 -12.43 11.65 -6.79
CA ARG A 197 -12.51 12.22 -5.44
C ARG A 197 -11.16 12.16 -4.72
N LEU A 198 -10.40 11.08 -4.86
CA LEU A 198 -9.04 10.99 -4.35
C LEU A 198 -8.14 12.10 -4.94
N ILE A 199 -8.20 12.33 -6.25
CA ILE A 199 -7.46 13.43 -6.91
C ILE A 199 -7.84 14.79 -6.31
N ARG A 200 -9.12 15.02 -6.00
CA ARG A 200 -9.61 16.28 -5.42
C ARG A 200 -9.22 16.46 -3.95
N HIS A 201 -9.24 15.38 -3.17
CA HIS A 201 -9.15 15.46 -1.72
C HIS A 201 -7.74 15.17 -1.17
N ARG A 202 -6.87 14.52 -1.96
CA ARG A 202 -5.53 14.19 -1.51
C ARG A 202 -4.75 15.45 -1.14
N GLU A 203 -4.32 15.53 0.11
CA GLU A 203 -3.58 16.67 0.67
C GLU A 203 -2.10 16.71 0.27
N GLY A 204 -1.58 15.64 -0.32
CA GLY A 204 -0.17 15.41 -0.59
C GLY A 204 0.46 14.45 0.43
N ASP A 205 1.73 14.17 0.25
CA ASP A 205 2.51 13.35 1.17
C ASP A 205 2.96 14.18 2.38
N LEU A 206 3.39 13.53 3.46
CA LEU A 206 3.90 14.21 4.65
C LEU A 206 5.13 15.07 4.29
N THR A 207 5.17 16.26 4.86
CA THR A 207 6.29 17.19 4.66
C THR A 207 7.53 16.79 5.48
N SER A 208 8.71 17.24 5.06
CA SER A 208 9.96 17.02 5.80
C SER A 208 9.86 17.43 7.27
N ASP A 209 9.14 18.52 7.59
CA ASP A 209 9.01 18.99 8.97
C ASP A 209 8.19 18.04 9.85
N VAL A 210 7.22 17.33 9.28
CA VAL A 210 6.47 16.30 9.98
C VAL A 210 7.31 15.02 10.12
N LEU A 211 7.96 14.59 9.02
CA LEU A 211 8.78 13.39 9.01
C LEU A 211 9.93 13.46 10.02
N LYS A 212 10.59 14.61 10.15
CA LYS A 212 11.69 14.82 11.13
C LYS A 212 11.27 14.72 12.59
N LYS A 213 9.99 14.83 12.87
CA LYS A 213 9.41 14.70 14.23
C LYS A 213 8.87 13.31 14.54
N MET A 214 8.89 12.41 13.56
CA MET A 214 8.39 11.05 13.76
C MET A 214 9.41 10.20 14.52
N GLU A 215 9.01 9.70 15.69
CA GLU A 215 9.83 8.82 16.51
C GLU A 215 9.64 7.34 16.17
N THR A 216 8.53 6.99 15.51
CA THR A 216 8.25 5.61 15.09
C THR A 216 9.40 5.07 14.21
N PRO A 217 10.00 3.93 14.55
CA PRO A 217 11.03 3.30 13.72
C PRO A 217 10.49 2.96 12.33
N VAL A 218 11.25 3.30 11.28
CA VAL A 218 10.85 3.07 9.89
C VAL A 218 11.89 2.26 9.14
N LEU A 219 11.46 1.15 8.55
CA LEU A 219 12.26 0.37 7.62
C LEU A 219 11.85 0.73 6.19
N LEU A 220 12.80 1.24 5.41
CA LEU A 220 12.64 1.61 4.01
C LEU A 220 13.24 0.51 3.13
N ILE A 221 12.45 -0.03 2.21
CA ILE A 221 12.89 -1.08 1.29
C ILE A 221 12.63 -0.64 -0.14
N TRP A 222 13.67 -0.57 -0.96
CA TRP A 222 13.62 -0.06 -2.32
C TRP A 222 14.35 -0.94 -3.32
N GLY A 223 13.79 -1.04 -4.52
CA GLY A 223 14.53 -1.53 -5.69
C GLY A 223 15.42 -0.42 -6.26
N GLU A 224 16.71 -0.68 -6.49
CA GLU A 224 17.63 0.32 -7.08
C GLU A 224 17.18 0.77 -8.48
N GLU A 225 16.49 -0.10 -9.21
CA GLU A 225 16.01 0.14 -10.58
C GLU A 225 14.51 0.49 -10.63
N ASP A 226 13.89 0.90 -9.51
CA ASP A 226 12.49 1.30 -9.51
C ASP A 226 12.29 2.58 -10.33
N ARG A 227 11.54 2.45 -11.44
CA ARG A 227 11.25 3.55 -12.36
C ARG A 227 9.98 4.32 -12.00
N ILE A 228 9.15 3.78 -11.11
CA ILE A 228 7.89 4.39 -10.68
C ILE A 228 8.14 5.31 -9.50
N VAL A 229 8.80 4.77 -8.47
CA VAL A 229 9.23 5.55 -7.30
C VAL A 229 10.76 5.43 -7.17
N PRO A 230 11.52 6.34 -7.77
CA PRO A 230 12.98 6.27 -7.78
C PRO A 230 13.56 6.20 -6.36
N ILE A 231 14.67 5.43 -6.20
CA ILE A 231 15.35 5.22 -4.91
C ILE A 231 15.71 6.53 -4.20
N GLN A 232 15.92 7.61 -4.93
CA GLN A 232 16.20 8.95 -4.39
C GLN A 232 15.09 9.44 -3.46
N ILE A 233 13.84 8.97 -3.66
CA ILE A 233 12.73 9.24 -2.72
C ILE A 233 12.99 8.50 -1.40
N GLY A 234 13.41 7.24 -1.45
CA GLY A 234 13.78 6.45 -0.27
C GLY A 234 14.96 7.06 0.49
N GLU A 235 15.99 7.51 -0.22
CA GLU A 235 17.15 8.20 0.35
C GLU A 235 16.75 9.49 1.05
N ARG A 236 15.86 10.27 0.44
CA ARG A 236 15.34 11.49 1.05
C ARG A 236 14.45 11.20 2.26
N LEU A 237 13.60 10.17 2.21
CA LEU A 237 12.83 9.72 3.36
C LEU A 237 13.75 9.26 4.51
N HIS A 238 14.82 8.54 4.19
CA HIS A 238 15.82 8.11 5.18
C HIS A 238 16.53 9.29 5.85
N LYS A 239 16.82 10.35 5.09
CA LYS A 239 17.40 11.59 5.63
C LYS A 239 16.46 12.35 6.56
N ASP A 240 15.15 12.34 6.25
CA ASP A 240 14.16 13.11 7.01
C ASP A 240 13.57 12.32 8.21
N LEU A 241 13.59 11.00 8.18
CA LEU A 241 13.09 10.14 9.26
C LEU A 241 14.23 9.78 10.23
N PRO A 242 14.23 10.30 11.47
CA PRO A 242 15.37 10.15 12.40
C PRO A 242 15.65 8.69 12.77
N ASN A 243 14.59 7.87 12.90
CA ASN A 243 14.70 6.46 13.29
C ASN A 243 14.43 5.54 12.10
N SER A 244 15.17 5.72 11.00
CA SER A 244 14.96 4.90 9.80
C SER A 244 16.19 4.12 9.37
N THR A 245 15.95 3.04 8.63
CA THR A 245 16.98 2.26 7.96
C THR A 245 16.56 2.05 6.52
N LEU A 246 17.45 2.25 5.55
CA LEU A 246 17.20 2.06 4.13
C LEU A 246 17.93 0.82 3.62
N HIS A 247 17.19 -0.09 2.98
CA HIS A 247 17.73 -1.23 2.25
C HIS A 247 17.44 -1.07 0.76
N ALA A 248 18.50 -0.81 0.01
CA ALA A 248 18.50 -0.84 -1.44
C ALA A 248 18.74 -2.26 -1.95
N LEU A 249 17.98 -2.68 -2.94
CA LEU A 249 18.00 -4.03 -3.48
C LEU A 249 18.44 -4.00 -4.94
N LYS A 250 19.61 -4.58 -5.18
CA LYS A 250 20.06 -4.90 -6.53
C LYS A 250 19.20 -6.01 -7.12
N LYS A 251 19.12 -6.10 -8.47
CA LYS A 251 18.35 -7.12 -9.20
C LYS A 251 18.26 -8.44 -8.46
N PRO A 252 17.08 -8.85 -8.07
CA PRO A 252 16.92 -10.05 -7.28
C PRO A 252 16.95 -11.30 -8.17
N GLY A 253 17.93 -12.19 -7.97
CA GLY A 253 17.90 -13.58 -8.46
C GLY A 253 17.06 -14.49 -7.55
N THR A 254 16.87 -15.77 -7.94
CA THR A 254 16.12 -16.79 -7.16
C THR A 254 16.65 -17.03 -5.74
N SER A 255 17.91 -16.68 -5.44
CA SER A 255 18.50 -16.71 -4.10
C SER A 255 17.92 -15.68 -3.13
N PHE A 256 17.22 -14.69 -3.64
CA PHE A 256 16.64 -13.57 -2.95
C PHE A 256 15.52 -13.96 -1.97
N LEU A 257 14.59 -14.83 -2.37
CA LEU A 257 13.52 -15.32 -1.48
C LEU A 257 14.08 -16.11 -0.28
N ARG A 258 15.17 -16.86 -0.48
CA ARG A 258 15.86 -17.57 0.63
C ARG A 258 16.57 -16.59 1.59
N LYS A 259 17.16 -15.52 1.06
CA LYS A 259 17.83 -14.48 1.85
C LYS A 259 16.81 -13.67 2.69
N ILE A 260 15.62 -13.46 2.14
CA ILE A 260 14.49 -12.84 2.84
C ILE A 260 14.05 -13.67 4.05
N ARG A 261 13.87 -14.97 3.87
CA ARG A 261 13.51 -15.88 4.96
C ARG A 261 14.55 -15.90 6.08
N SER A 262 15.83 -15.92 5.73
CA SER A 262 16.92 -15.90 6.73
C SER A 262 17.05 -14.57 7.48
N LEU A 263 16.78 -13.43 6.83
CA LEU A 263 16.82 -12.11 7.47
C LEU A 263 15.59 -11.88 8.38
N CYS A 264 14.42 -12.43 8.06
CA CYS A 264 13.24 -12.40 8.95
C CYS A 264 13.47 -13.18 10.24
N LEU A 265 14.19 -14.30 10.17
CA LEU A 265 14.45 -15.18 11.32
C LEU A 265 15.59 -14.68 12.21
N ILE A 266 16.56 -13.93 11.66
CA ILE A 266 17.80 -13.59 12.39
C ILE A 266 17.73 -12.23 13.10
N LYS A 267 16.89 -11.29 12.64
CA LYS A 267 16.84 -9.93 13.21
C LYS A 267 15.41 -9.44 13.28
N SER A 268 14.46 -9.90 13.93
CA SER A 268 13.17 -9.21 14.12
C SER A 268 12.78 -8.11 13.05
N ASP A 269 13.53 -8.01 11.98
CA ASP A 269 13.43 -7.06 10.89
C ASP A 269 12.77 -7.73 9.68
N ILE A 270 11.68 -7.12 9.23
CA ILE A 270 10.76 -7.64 8.22
C ILE A 270 11.41 -7.56 6.84
N SER A 271 12.24 -8.53 6.50
CA SER A 271 12.88 -8.60 5.19
C SER A 271 12.09 -9.40 4.15
N ALA A 272 10.97 -10.04 4.55
CA ALA A 272 10.09 -10.78 3.63
C ALA A 272 9.28 -9.89 2.67
N CYS A 273 9.23 -8.58 2.90
CA CYS A 273 8.50 -7.64 2.06
C CYS A 273 9.04 -7.47 0.63
N LEU A 274 10.18 -8.07 0.32
CA LEU A 274 10.94 -7.80 -0.90
C LEU A 274 10.39 -8.49 -2.16
N SER A 275 9.66 -9.59 -2.01
CA SER A 275 8.95 -10.21 -3.15
C SER A 275 7.78 -9.33 -3.61
N VAL A 276 7.24 -8.49 -2.72
CA VAL A 276 6.18 -7.55 -3.04
C VAL A 276 6.70 -6.39 -3.89
N CYS A 277 7.91 -5.88 -3.65
CA CYS A 277 8.50 -4.86 -4.53
C CYS A 277 8.61 -5.33 -5.99
N ARG A 278 8.81 -6.62 -6.28
CA ARG A 278 8.77 -7.14 -7.65
C ARG A 278 7.39 -7.20 -8.27
N SER A 279 6.38 -7.49 -7.45
CA SER A 279 4.98 -7.57 -7.91
C SER A 279 4.23 -6.24 -7.76
N CYS A 280 4.74 -5.34 -6.94
CA CYS A 280 4.09 -4.10 -6.55
C CYS A 280 4.61 -2.86 -7.31
N CYS A 281 5.71 -2.94 -8.03
CA CYS A 281 6.03 -1.94 -9.08
C CYS A 281 5.01 -1.97 -10.24
N LEU A 282 3.85 -2.55 -10.03
CA LEU A 282 2.83 -2.86 -11.03
C LEU A 282 1.72 -1.81 -11.15
N VAL A 283 1.91 -0.61 -10.61
CA VAL A 283 0.91 0.46 -10.82
C VAL A 283 1.55 1.75 -11.29
#